data_62dfff68b74e739a07fc6b0c633a0522
#
_entry.id   62dfff68b74e739a07fc6b0c633a0522
#
_cell.length_a   1.000
_cell.length_b   1.000
_cell.length_c   1.000
_cell.angle_alpha   90.00
_cell.angle_beta   90.00
_cell.angle_gamma   90.00
#
_symmetry.space_group_name_H-M   'P 1'
#
loop_
_entity.id
_entity.type
_entity.pdbx_description
1 polymer ?
#
loop_
_entity_poly.entity_id
_entity_poly.type
_entity_poly.pdbx_seq_one_letter_code
_entity_poly.pdbx_strand_id
1 'polypeptide(L)'
;MAKQKKKKKRRGFRLFVKIQLVLIVLVLAGLAFYFFGGYAKKISDLKSDAYDKVHSATDETFRSSQTSLVYDTNGNLISVLKGEKDMYYLEYEEIPSDVCSAIISIEDKKFYQHHGVDFKGILRAVKAMIENGRVTQGASTITQQLARNVFLTQEKTWERKIEEIFIATEMERLYTKNQILEYYLNNIYFGNGYYGIQAASKGYFNTEVKNLDLSQIAFLCAIPNRPTLYDPVTHIDNTIKRRNRILNQMKEDGKISAEVCKQAKEETITLNRPTSVKNNYVETYTYYCATRALMAQEGFEFKNTFQSATEKERYEEEYDDMYETCNKKLYTAGYRIYTSIDLNMQQELQSSIDTALEKYTEVNDEGIYTLQSAGVCMDNQTGYVKAIVGGRSQEYNGYTINRAYKSFRQPGSAIKPLLVYTPVLERSYTPDSIVVDEPIDCLLYTSPSPRDTERSR
;
A
#
# COMPACT_ATOMS: atom_id res chain seq x y z
N MET A 1 19.13 75.24 -15.37
CA MET A 1 19.03 73.98 -14.58
C MET A 1 17.58 73.58 -14.22
N ALA A 2 16.63 74.43 -13.91
CA ALA A 2 15.24 74.09 -13.51
C ALA A 2 14.39 73.41 -14.61
N LYS A 3 14.55 73.77 -15.90
CA LYS A 3 13.82 73.18 -17.05
C LYS A 3 14.24 71.70 -17.34
N GLN A 4 15.48 71.30 -17.08
CA GLN A 4 15.94 69.91 -17.26
C GLN A 4 15.44 69.00 -16.11
N LYS A 5 15.37 69.47 -14.88
CA LYS A 5 14.78 68.69 -13.76
C LYS A 5 13.27 68.42 -13.93
N LYS A 6 12.47 69.36 -14.50
CA LYS A 6 11.05 69.16 -14.83
C LYS A 6 10.83 68.14 -15.95
N LYS A 7 11.71 68.12 -16.96
CA LYS A 7 11.63 67.12 -18.07
C LYS A 7 11.96 65.71 -17.60
N LYS A 8 12.96 65.50 -16.70
CA LYS A 8 13.30 64.21 -16.13
C LYS A 8 12.19 63.67 -15.20
N LYS A 9 11.56 64.50 -14.37
CA LYS A 9 10.42 64.13 -13.52
C LYS A 9 9.20 63.69 -14.32
N ARG A 10 8.87 64.40 -15.44
CA ARG A 10 7.77 64.03 -16.36
C ARG A 10 8.06 62.75 -17.13
N ARG A 11 9.31 62.42 -17.44
CA ARG A 11 9.72 61.18 -18.12
C ARG A 11 9.64 60.01 -17.18
N GLY A 12 10.02 60.13 -15.91
CA GLY A 12 9.88 59.10 -14.85
C GLY A 12 8.41 58.82 -14.55
N PHE A 13 7.57 59.86 -14.45
CA PHE A 13 6.11 59.67 -14.23
C PHE A 13 5.43 58.98 -15.44
N ARG A 14 5.79 59.31 -16.68
CA ARG A 14 5.28 58.63 -17.86
C ARG A 14 5.73 57.15 -17.94
N LEU A 15 6.94 56.86 -17.53
CA LEU A 15 7.44 55.48 -17.44
C LEU A 15 6.68 54.71 -16.37
N PHE A 16 6.48 55.30 -15.19
CA PHE A 16 5.69 54.70 -14.11
C PHE A 16 4.26 54.39 -14.56
N VAL A 17 3.57 55.34 -15.20
CA VAL A 17 2.23 55.12 -15.71
C VAL A 17 2.20 54.02 -16.77
N LYS A 18 3.21 53.95 -17.66
CA LYS A 18 3.33 52.88 -18.65
C LYS A 18 3.49 51.49 -18.00
N ILE A 19 4.33 51.40 -16.95
CA ILE A 19 4.52 50.13 -16.21
C ILE A 19 3.19 49.73 -15.54
N GLN A 20 2.48 50.67 -14.92
CA GLN A 20 1.20 50.39 -14.29
C GLN A 20 0.15 49.93 -15.33
N LEU A 21 0.09 50.57 -16.51
CA LEU A 21 -0.78 50.14 -17.60
C LEU A 21 -0.46 48.73 -18.12
N VAL A 22 0.82 48.39 -18.27
CA VAL A 22 1.25 47.05 -18.67
C VAL A 22 0.87 46.03 -17.60
N LEU A 23 1.04 46.34 -16.30
CA LEU A 23 0.59 45.48 -15.22
C LEU A 23 -0.92 45.26 -15.20
N ILE A 24 -1.68 46.32 -15.44
CA ILE A 24 -3.16 46.21 -15.54
C ILE A 24 -3.56 45.35 -16.75
N VAL A 25 -2.93 45.51 -17.91
CA VAL A 25 -3.20 44.69 -19.10
C VAL A 25 -2.83 43.22 -18.83
N LEU A 26 -1.71 42.95 -18.16
CA LEU A 26 -1.32 41.58 -17.79
C LEU A 26 -2.31 40.95 -16.79
N VAL A 27 -2.79 41.72 -15.81
CA VAL A 27 -3.85 41.25 -14.88
C VAL A 27 -5.16 40.96 -15.62
N LEU A 28 -5.60 41.87 -16.51
CA LEU A 28 -6.81 41.66 -17.30
C LEU A 28 -6.68 40.47 -18.26
N ALA A 29 -5.52 40.28 -18.89
CA ALA A 29 -5.26 39.12 -19.74
C ALA A 29 -5.23 37.81 -18.89
N GLY A 30 -4.66 37.84 -17.68
CA GLY A 30 -4.71 36.73 -16.74
C GLY A 30 -6.12 36.38 -16.30
N LEU A 31 -6.96 37.39 -16.01
CA LEU A 31 -8.36 37.19 -15.68
C LEU A 31 -9.17 36.64 -16.86
N ALA A 32 -8.95 37.19 -18.07
CA ALA A 32 -9.57 36.67 -19.27
C ALA A 32 -9.18 35.19 -19.52
N PHE A 33 -7.90 34.84 -19.39
CA PHE A 33 -7.44 33.46 -19.51
C PHE A 33 -8.06 32.55 -18.44
N TYR A 34 -8.18 33.02 -17.20
CA TYR A 34 -8.82 32.28 -16.10
C TYR A 34 -10.30 31.99 -16.40
N PHE A 35 -11.08 32.97 -16.84
CA PHE A 35 -12.49 32.78 -17.11
C PHE A 35 -12.79 32.06 -18.44
N PHE A 36 -12.15 32.48 -19.53
CA PHE A 36 -12.39 31.94 -20.88
C PHE A 36 -11.60 30.63 -21.15
N GLY A 37 -10.51 30.39 -20.42
CA GLY A 37 -9.75 29.14 -20.49
C GLY A 37 -10.37 27.97 -19.73
N GLY A 38 -11.57 28.14 -19.13
CA GLY A 38 -12.29 27.09 -18.40
C GLY A 38 -11.77 26.81 -16.99
N TYR A 39 -10.72 27.50 -16.55
CA TYR A 39 -10.13 27.26 -15.22
C TYR A 39 -11.07 27.63 -14.08
N ALA A 40 -11.89 28.67 -14.23
CA ALA A 40 -12.88 29.08 -13.22
C ALA A 40 -13.89 27.95 -12.95
N LYS A 41 -14.40 27.31 -14.01
CA LYS A 41 -15.31 26.18 -13.88
C LYS A 41 -14.59 24.98 -13.22
N LYS A 42 -13.40 24.65 -13.70
CA LYS A 42 -12.62 23.51 -13.16
C LYS A 42 -12.31 23.68 -11.66
N ILE A 43 -11.94 24.88 -11.22
CA ILE A 43 -11.71 25.17 -9.80
C ILE A 43 -13.00 25.09 -8.98
N SER A 44 -14.14 25.54 -9.57
CA SER A 44 -15.45 25.41 -8.93
C SER A 44 -15.85 23.93 -8.76
N ASP A 45 -15.62 23.11 -9.78
CA ASP A 45 -15.90 21.68 -9.75
C ASP A 45 -15.04 20.99 -8.67
N LEU A 46 -13.72 21.25 -8.63
CA LEU A 46 -12.80 20.74 -7.60
C LEU A 46 -13.21 21.16 -6.17
N LYS A 47 -13.78 22.38 -6.03
CA LYS A 47 -14.29 22.82 -4.72
C LYS A 47 -15.55 22.06 -4.31
N SER A 48 -16.46 21.79 -5.26
CA SER A 48 -17.66 20.99 -5.01
C SER A 48 -17.30 19.57 -4.63
N ASP A 49 -16.39 18.94 -5.39
CA ASP A 49 -15.91 17.58 -5.12
C ASP A 49 -15.25 17.48 -3.74
N ALA A 50 -14.45 18.47 -3.37
CA ALA A 50 -13.83 18.55 -2.05
C ALA A 50 -14.87 18.64 -0.92
N TYR A 51 -15.91 19.46 -1.12
CA TYR A 51 -17.02 19.58 -0.18
C TYR A 51 -17.73 18.24 -0.01
N ASP A 52 -18.11 17.60 -1.12
CA ASP A 52 -18.86 16.33 -1.10
C ASP A 52 -18.02 15.20 -0.43
N LYS A 53 -16.72 15.12 -0.75
CA LYS A 53 -15.81 14.14 -0.12
C LYS A 53 -15.74 14.30 1.40
N VAL A 54 -15.60 15.53 1.89
CA VAL A 54 -15.42 15.77 3.34
C VAL A 54 -16.77 15.60 4.08
N HIS A 55 -17.87 16.04 3.49
CA HIS A 55 -19.20 15.94 4.13
C HIS A 55 -19.81 14.54 4.05
N SER A 56 -19.38 13.70 3.12
CA SER A 56 -19.72 12.27 3.09
C SER A 56 -18.81 11.41 3.96
N ALA A 57 -17.69 11.96 4.45
CA ALA A 57 -16.79 11.23 5.32
C ALA A 57 -17.40 11.01 6.71
N THR A 58 -17.23 9.80 7.21
CA THR A 58 -17.58 9.41 8.58
C THR A 58 -16.30 9.12 9.36
N ASP A 59 -16.41 8.90 10.68
CA ASP A 59 -15.27 8.45 11.48
C ASP A 59 -14.63 7.18 10.89
N GLU A 60 -15.44 6.30 10.30
CA GLU A 60 -14.95 5.10 9.61
C GLU A 60 -14.03 5.44 8.44
N THR A 61 -14.20 6.57 7.76
CA THR A 61 -13.32 7.01 6.67
C THR A 61 -11.87 7.18 7.15
N PHE A 62 -11.69 7.64 8.38
CA PHE A 62 -10.38 7.83 9.01
C PHE A 62 -9.89 6.59 9.77
N ARG A 63 -10.83 5.72 10.16
CA ARG A 63 -10.58 4.46 10.89
C ARG A 63 -10.50 3.24 9.95
N SER A 64 -10.79 3.40 8.66
CA SER A 64 -11.03 2.34 7.67
C SER A 64 -9.81 1.57 7.18
N SER A 65 -8.83 1.37 8.02
CA SER A 65 -7.89 0.27 7.85
C SER A 65 -8.19 -0.81 8.88
N GLN A 66 -9.43 -1.31 8.87
CA GLN A 66 -9.77 -2.44 9.72
C GLN A 66 -9.07 -3.68 9.16
N THR A 67 -8.29 -4.30 10.01
CA THR A 67 -7.62 -5.57 9.72
C THR A 67 -8.65 -6.64 9.36
N SER A 68 -8.53 -7.24 8.19
CA SER A 68 -9.40 -8.36 7.83
C SER A 68 -8.99 -9.62 8.57
N LEU A 69 -9.96 -10.44 8.94
CA LEU A 69 -9.79 -11.65 9.75
C LEU A 69 -10.14 -12.89 8.93
N VAL A 70 -9.32 -13.93 9.03
CA VAL A 70 -9.51 -15.19 8.34
C VAL A 70 -9.86 -16.28 9.32
N TYR A 71 -10.93 -17.01 9.05
CA TYR A 71 -11.44 -18.08 9.89
C TYR A 71 -11.44 -19.42 9.15
N ASP A 72 -11.19 -20.52 9.89
CA ASP A 72 -11.32 -21.89 9.38
C ASP A 72 -12.80 -22.30 9.24
N THR A 73 -13.03 -23.53 8.80
CA THR A 73 -14.39 -24.11 8.65
C THR A 73 -15.16 -24.23 9.97
N ASN A 74 -14.45 -24.17 11.12
CA ASN A 74 -15.03 -24.26 12.45
C ASN A 74 -15.19 -22.89 13.14
N GLY A 75 -14.81 -21.81 12.46
CA GLY A 75 -14.85 -20.45 12.99
C GLY A 75 -13.66 -20.08 13.86
N ASN A 76 -12.58 -20.89 13.88
CA ASN A 76 -11.35 -20.54 14.56
C ASN A 76 -10.56 -19.53 13.72
N LEU A 77 -9.92 -18.56 14.38
CA LEU A 77 -9.08 -17.57 13.71
C LEU A 77 -7.81 -18.26 13.15
N ILE A 78 -7.66 -18.29 11.82
CA ILE A 78 -6.45 -18.81 11.16
C ILE A 78 -5.38 -17.73 11.09
N SER A 79 -5.79 -16.55 10.63
CA SER A 79 -4.89 -15.45 10.36
C SER A 79 -5.59 -14.11 10.50
N VAL A 80 -4.80 -13.14 10.89
CA VAL A 80 -5.13 -11.74 10.82
C VAL A 80 -4.45 -11.23 9.55
N LEU A 81 -5.23 -10.82 8.55
CA LEU A 81 -4.67 -10.20 7.36
C LEU A 81 -4.00 -8.91 7.78
N LYS A 82 -2.76 -9.05 8.17
CA LYS A 82 -1.87 -7.92 8.35
C LYS A 82 -1.51 -7.44 6.95
N GLY A 83 -2.29 -6.48 6.48
CA GLY A 83 -1.92 -5.72 5.30
C GLY A 83 -0.60 -5.01 5.55
N GLU A 84 -0.05 -4.44 4.50
CA GLU A 84 0.99 -3.42 4.62
C GLU A 84 0.58 -2.28 5.59
N LYS A 85 -0.69 -2.25 6.02
CA LYS A 85 -1.27 -1.38 7.04
C LYS A 85 -1.62 -2.19 8.30
N ASP A 86 -0.62 -2.51 9.09
CA ASP A 86 -0.86 -2.82 10.51
C ASP A 86 -1.35 -1.51 11.17
N MET A 87 -2.66 -1.25 11.14
CA MET A 87 -3.21 -0.07 11.81
C MET A 87 -3.77 -0.47 13.17
N TYR A 88 -3.07 -0.01 14.18
CA TYR A 88 -3.57 0.06 15.53
C TYR A 88 -4.04 1.49 15.76
N TYR A 89 -5.34 1.72 15.65
CA TYR A 89 -5.90 3.05 15.87
C TYR A 89 -5.78 3.44 17.34
N LEU A 90 -5.36 4.67 17.58
CA LEU A 90 -5.31 5.28 18.91
C LEU A 90 -6.25 6.48 18.94
N GLU A 91 -7.09 6.56 19.96
CA GLU A 91 -7.82 7.78 20.27
C GLU A 91 -6.83 8.88 20.68
N TYR A 92 -7.22 10.15 20.53
CA TYR A 92 -6.31 11.27 20.80
C TYR A 92 -5.66 11.23 22.18
N GLU A 93 -6.42 10.82 23.20
CA GLU A 93 -5.99 10.72 24.59
C GLU A 93 -4.98 9.60 24.83
N GLU A 94 -4.92 8.62 23.93
CA GLU A 94 -3.97 7.49 23.99
C GLU A 94 -2.62 7.84 23.32
N ILE A 95 -2.58 8.93 22.52
CA ILE A 95 -1.37 9.37 21.81
C ILE A 95 -0.49 10.17 22.79
N PRO A 96 0.75 9.74 23.03
CA PRO A 96 1.66 10.50 23.89
C PRO A 96 1.86 11.95 23.41
N SER A 97 1.84 12.90 24.33
CA SER A 97 2.02 14.33 24.05
C SER A 97 3.33 14.65 23.33
N ASP A 98 4.37 13.85 23.56
CA ASP A 98 5.66 13.98 22.89
C ASP A 98 5.60 13.66 21.40
N VAL A 99 4.74 12.70 20.99
CA VAL A 99 4.48 12.41 19.57
C VAL A 99 3.84 13.62 18.89
N CYS A 100 2.78 14.17 19.52
CA CYS A 100 2.12 15.38 19.03
C CYS A 100 3.10 16.55 18.92
N SER A 101 3.92 16.77 19.96
CA SER A 101 4.92 17.82 19.99
C SER A 101 6.00 17.66 18.93
N ALA A 102 6.52 16.44 18.74
CA ALA A 102 7.55 16.16 17.75
C ALA A 102 7.04 16.39 16.30
N ILE A 103 5.87 15.87 15.98
CA ILE A 103 5.32 15.98 14.63
C ILE A 103 4.92 17.44 14.29
N ILE A 104 4.30 18.15 15.22
CA ILE A 104 3.94 19.56 15.05
C ILE A 104 5.19 20.40 14.87
N SER A 105 6.22 20.21 15.68
CA SER A 105 7.46 20.99 15.61
C SER A 105 8.17 20.83 14.26
N ILE A 106 8.11 19.65 13.63
CA ILE A 106 8.85 19.39 12.39
C ILE A 106 8.01 19.58 11.13
N GLU A 107 6.74 19.26 11.15
CA GLU A 107 5.88 19.31 9.96
C GLU A 107 5.06 20.60 9.88
N ASP A 108 4.54 21.09 11.00
CA ASP A 108 3.61 22.21 10.99
C ASP A 108 3.63 23.00 12.30
N LYS A 109 4.68 23.78 12.53
CA LYS A 109 4.88 24.58 13.74
C LYS A 109 3.71 25.48 14.12
N LYS A 110 2.88 25.88 13.16
CA LYS A 110 1.71 26.74 13.32
C LYS A 110 0.38 26.02 13.27
N PHE A 111 0.38 24.72 13.44
CA PHE A 111 -0.80 23.85 13.31
C PHE A 111 -2.03 24.41 14.02
N TYR A 112 -1.90 24.87 15.26
CA TYR A 112 -3.00 25.43 16.03
C TYR A 112 -3.38 26.89 15.66
N GLN A 113 -2.66 27.54 14.71
CA GLN A 113 -2.84 28.95 14.38
C GLN A 113 -3.51 29.19 13.01
N HIS A 114 -3.47 28.22 12.12
CA HIS A 114 -4.08 28.34 10.79
C HIS A 114 -5.35 27.47 10.68
N HIS A 115 -6.10 27.66 9.59
CA HIS A 115 -7.31 26.92 9.27
C HIS A 115 -7.12 26.11 7.96
N GLY A 116 -6.35 25.02 8.04
CA GLY A 116 -6.07 24.11 6.93
C GLY A 116 -4.85 24.50 6.10
N VAL A 117 -4.57 25.80 5.91
CA VAL A 117 -3.49 26.30 5.06
C VAL A 117 -2.67 27.40 5.75
N ASP A 118 -1.34 27.28 5.81
CA ASP A 118 -0.43 28.34 6.27
C ASP A 118 0.00 29.23 5.08
N PHE A 119 -0.82 30.23 4.72
CA PHE A 119 -0.49 31.19 3.65
C PHE A 119 0.82 31.94 3.89
N LYS A 120 1.14 32.24 5.16
CA LYS A 120 2.42 32.89 5.51
C LYS A 120 3.60 31.97 5.30
N GLY A 121 3.42 30.68 5.57
CA GLY A 121 4.39 29.63 5.29
C GLY A 121 4.63 29.47 3.79
N ILE A 122 3.56 29.47 2.98
CA ILE A 122 3.67 29.41 1.52
C ILE A 122 4.46 30.60 0.98
N LEU A 123 4.15 31.84 1.40
CA LEU A 123 4.89 33.03 0.97
C LEU A 123 6.37 32.99 1.36
N ARG A 124 6.68 32.48 2.56
CA ARG A 124 8.05 32.28 3.02
C ARG A 124 8.79 31.23 2.16
N ALA A 125 8.13 30.10 1.85
CA ALA A 125 8.71 29.05 1.02
C ALA A 125 8.97 29.53 -0.42
N VAL A 126 8.05 30.31 -1.01
CA VAL A 126 8.23 30.93 -2.33
C VAL A 126 9.40 31.92 -2.32
N LYS A 127 9.51 32.76 -1.29
CA LYS A 127 10.65 33.67 -1.12
C LYS A 127 11.97 32.89 -1.04
N ALA A 128 12.04 31.87 -0.21
CA ALA A 128 13.22 31.03 -0.07
C ALA A 128 13.58 30.28 -1.36
N MET A 129 12.59 29.87 -2.15
CA MET A 129 12.80 29.26 -3.46
C MET A 129 13.42 30.25 -4.46
N ILE A 130 12.94 31.49 -4.49
CA ILE A 130 13.47 32.55 -5.36
C ILE A 130 14.92 32.90 -4.96
N GLU A 131 15.21 33.01 -3.66
CA GLU A 131 16.53 33.34 -3.14
C GLU A 131 17.57 32.22 -3.35
N ASN A 132 17.15 30.95 -3.23
CA ASN A 132 18.07 29.79 -3.26
C ASN A 132 18.04 29.01 -4.60
N GLY A 133 17.18 29.38 -5.54
CA GLY A 133 17.01 28.68 -6.82
C GLY A 133 16.46 27.26 -6.72
N ARG A 134 16.06 26.81 -5.53
CA ARG A 134 15.51 25.47 -5.25
C ARG A 134 14.53 25.49 -4.08
N VAL A 135 13.62 24.52 -4.06
CA VAL A 135 12.69 24.32 -2.94
C VAL A 135 13.48 23.81 -1.71
N THR A 136 13.63 24.65 -0.70
CA THR A 136 14.39 24.35 0.52
C THR A 136 13.50 24.09 1.73
N GLN A 137 12.21 24.47 1.68
CA GLN A 137 11.25 24.32 2.76
C GLN A 137 9.92 23.77 2.24
N GLY A 138 9.33 22.82 2.98
CA GLY A 138 7.95 22.38 2.78
C GLY A 138 6.98 23.46 3.31
N ALA A 139 5.84 23.61 2.66
CA ALA A 139 4.79 24.54 3.06
C ALA A 139 3.41 23.88 3.22
N SER A 140 3.33 22.55 3.10
CA SER A 140 2.10 21.80 3.31
C SER A 140 1.87 21.60 4.80
N THR A 141 0.64 21.84 5.25
CA THR A 141 0.23 21.65 6.64
C THR A 141 -0.06 20.17 6.94
N ILE A 142 -0.17 19.81 8.22
CA ILE A 142 -0.62 18.49 8.68
C ILE A 142 -2.00 18.17 8.07
N THR A 143 -2.93 19.12 8.08
CA THR A 143 -4.28 18.93 7.51
C THR A 143 -4.23 18.66 6.01
N GLN A 144 -3.37 19.36 5.26
CA GLN A 144 -3.16 19.09 3.83
C GLN A 144 -2.55 17.72 3.56
N GLN A 145 -1.63 17.27 4.41
CA GLN A 145 -1.06 15.93 4.30
C GLN A 145 -2.10 14.84 4.58
N LEU A 146 -2.95 15.04 5.60
CA LEU A 146 -4.06 14.14 5.91
C LEU A 146 -5.06 14.09 4.75
N ALA A 147 -5.49 15.25 4.23
CA ALA A 147 -6.39 15.36 3.08
C ALA A 147 -5.88 14.55 1.88
N ARG A 148 -4.60 14.69 1.57
CA ARG A 148 -3.95 13.91 0.50
C ARG A 148 -3.97 12.40 0.76
N ASN A 149 -3.67 11.98 1.98
CA ASN A 149 -3.52 10.55 2.30
C ASN A 149 -4.87 9.81 2.35
N VAL A 150 -5.95 10.49 2.73
CA VAL A 150 -7.28 9.89 2.92
C VAL A 150 -8.16 10.03 1.67
N PHE A 151 -8.18 11.20 1.04
CA PHE A 151 -9.17 11.54 0.01
C PHE A 151 -8.62 11.61 -1.41
N LEU A 152 -7.27 11.63 -1.60
CA LEU A 152 -6.66 11.90 -2.90
C LEU A 152 -5.67 10.82 -3.32
N THR A 153 -5.33 10.82 -4.61
CA THR A 153 -4.30 9.94 -5.17
C THR A 153 -2.89 10.53 -4.99
N GLN A 154 -1.86 9.72 -5.23
CA GLN A 154 -0.46 10.15 -5.15
C GLN A 154 0.03 10.92 -6.39
N GLU A 155 -0.83 11.17 -7.38
CA GLU A 155 -0.49 11.93 -8.57
C GLU A 155 -0.03 13.35 -8.25
N LYS A 156 0.95 13.86 -9.01
CA LYS A 156 1.52 15.19 -8.81
C LYS A 156 0.96 16.19 -9.83
N THR A 157 -0.34 16.49 -9.73
CA THR A 157 -1.02 17.46 -10.58
C THR A 157 -1.31 18.76 -9.81
N TRP A 158 -1.53 19.87 -10.53
CA TRP A 158 -1.94 21.12 -9.89
C TRP A 158 -3.40 21.06 -9.40
N GLU A 159 -4.24 20.32 -10.11
CA GLU A 159 -5.63 20.05 -9.75
C GLU A 159 -5.72 19.39 -8.39
N ARG A 160 -4.99 18.29 -8.23
CA ARG A 160 -4.90 17.60 -6.94
C ARG A 160 -4.42 18.53 -5.82
N LYS A 161 -3.46 19.43 -6.10
CA LYS A 161 -2.97 20.36 -5.07
C LYS A 161 -3.99 21.42 -4.68
N ILE A 162 -4.82 21.88 -5.61
CA ILE A 162 -5.94 22.78 -5.33
C ILE A 162 -7.04 22.07 -4.55
N GLU A 163 -7.38 20.86 -4.95
CA GLU A 163 -8.36 20.03 -4.25
C GLU A 163 -7.91 19.71 -2.82
N GLU A 164 -6.63 19.38 -2.61
CA GLU A 164 -6.01 19.22 -1.27
C GLU A 164 -6.22 20.45 -0.38
N ILE A 165 -6.08 21.66 -0.94
CA ILE A 165 -6.32 22.91 -0.21
C ILE A 165 -7.79 23.05 0.18
N PHE A 166 -8.72 22.76 -0.72
CA PHE A 166 -10.16 22.84 -0.43
C PHE A 166 -10.57 21.78 0.60
N ILE A 167 -10.13 20.53 0.45
CA ILE A 167 -10.39 19.47 1.43
C ILE A 167 -9.85 19.88 2.80
N ALA A 168 -8.58 20.32 2.88
CA ALA A 168 -7.97 20.73 4.15
C ALA A 168 -8.72 21.89 4.81
N THR A 169 -9.21 22.86 4.02
CA THR A 169 -9.99 23.98 4.55
C THR A 169 -11.36 23.53 5.06
N GLU A 170 -12.00 22.59 4.37
CA GLU A 170 -13.31 22.05 4.76
C GLU A 170 -13.21 21.14 5.98
N MET A 171 -12.15 20.32 6.06
CA MET A 171 -11.87 19.50 7.25
C MET A 171 -11.72 20.35 8.50
N GLU A 172 -11.03 21.48 8.44
CA GLU A 172 -10.86 22.40 9.59
C GLU A 172 -12.14 23.11 10.03
N ARG A 173 -13.20 23.05 9.23
CA ARG A 173 -14.55 23.52 9.61
C ARG A 173 -15.34 22.47 10.37
N LEU A 174 -15.13 21.18 10.05
CA LEU A 174 -15.90 20.07 10.60
C LEU A 174 -15.21 19.41 11.79
N TYR A 175 -13.89 19.34 11.78
CA TYR A 175 -13.10 18.61 12.77
C TYR A 175 -12.24 19.56 13.62
N THR A 176 -12.12 19.24 14.90
CA THR A 176 -11.20 19.95 15.81
C THR A 176 -9.74 19.64 15.46
N LYS A 177 -8.83 20.49 15.90
CA LYS A 177 -7.40 20.26 15.74
C LYS A 177 -6.92 18.94 16.32
N ASN A 178 -7.48 18.52 17.44
CA ASN A 178 -7.13 17.26 18.09
C ASN A 178 -7.60 16.06 17.25
N GLN A 179 -8.81 16.09 16.70
CA GLN A 179 -9.31 15.06 15.78
C GLN A 179 -8.46 15.00 14.50
N ILE A 180 -8.10 16.14 13.93
CA ILE A 180 -7.23 16.18 12.74
C ILE A 180 -5.87 15.55 13.04
N LEU A 181 -5.27 15.84 14.21
CA LEU A 181 -4.00 15.28 14.62
C LEU A 181 -4.09 13.78 14.92
N GLU A 182 -5.17 13.34 15.56
CA GLU A 182 -5.52 11.93 15.76
C GLU A 182 -5.58 11.19 14.42
N TYR A 183 -6.41 11.67 13.50
CA TYR A 183 -6.54 11.06 12.17
C TYR A 183 -5.21 11.05 11.41
N TYR A 184 -4.43 12.13 11.49
CA TYR A 184 -3.13 12.22 10.84
C TYR A 184 -2.16 11.17 11.39
N LEU A 185 -2.00 11.09 12.70
CA LEU A 185 -1.05 10.18 13.36
C LEU A 185 -1.44 8.69 13.20
N ASN A 186 -2.71 8.41 12.95
CA ASN A 186 -3.18 7.07 12.65
C ASN A 186 -3.09 6.70 11.15
N ASN A 187 -3.04 7.67 10.22
CA ASN A 187 -3.09 7.41 8.79
C ASN A 187 -1.79 7.67 8.03
N ILE A 188 -0.81 8.33 8.65
CA ILE A 188 0.44 8.64 7.95
C ILE A 188 1.33 7.41 7.79
N TYR A 189 2.03 7.34 6.65
CA TYR A 189 2.93 6.25 6.32
C TYR A 189 4.30 6.42 6.97
N PHE A 190 4.74 5.42 7.72
CA PHE A 190 6.02 5.37 8.43
C PHE A 190 7.06 4.45 7.77
N GLY A 191 6.90 4.10 6.50
CA GLY A 191 7.78 3.16 5.81
C GLY A 191 7.51 1.68 6.17
N ASN A 192 8.10 0.76 5.41
CA ASN A 192 8.04 -0.70 5.64
C ASN A 192 6.63 -1.26 5.89
N GLY A 193 5.60 -0.68 5.24
CA GLY A 193 4.21 -1.11 5.37
C GLY A 193 3.48 -0.57 6.61
N TYR A 194 4.11 0.18 7.49
CA TYR A 194 3.49 0.68 8.71
C TYR A 194 2.75 1.99 8.48
N TYR A 195 1.45 1.98 8.73
CA TYR A 195 0.59 3.16 8.73
C TYR A 195 0.12 3.45 10.15
N GLY A 196 0.30 4.68 10.58
CA GLY A 196 0.05 5.11 11.96
C GLY A 196 1.20 4.87 12.91
N ILE A 197 1.26 5.74 13.92
CA ILE A 197 2.36 5.77 14.89
C ILE A 197 2.46 4.51 15.76
N GLN A 198 1.32 3.92 16.11
CA GLN A 198 1.28 2.69 16.93
C GLN A 198 1.79 1.49 16.13
N ALA A 199 1.41 1.37 14.84
CA ALA A 199 1.92 0.33 13.96
C ALA A 199 3.44 0.46 13.76
N ALA A 200 3.92 1.69 13.56
CA ALA A 200 5.35 1.97 13.46
C ALA A 200 6.11 1.63 14.75
N SER A 201 5.56 1.96 15.92
CA SER A 201 6.12 1.60 17.22
C SER A 201 6.27 0.08 17.37
N LYS A 202 5.20 -0.66 17.08
CA LYS A 202 5.22 -2.13 17.14
C LYS A 202 6.16 -2.73 16.09
N GLY A 203 6.16 -2.17 14.88
CA GLY A 203 6.96 -2.68 13.77
C GLY A 203 8.47 -2.46 13.92
N TYR A 204 8.89 -1.34 14.47
CA TYR A 204 10.31 -1.02 14.61
C TYR A 204 10.88 -1.34 15.99
N PHE A 205 10.06 -1.25 17.04
CA PHE A 205 10.50 -1.38 18.43
C PHE A 205 9.80 -2.52 19.19
N ASN A 206 8.84 -3.22 18.57
CA ASN A 206 8.07 -4.32 19.18
C ASN A 206 7.40 -3.92 20.51
N THR A 207 6.96 -2.68 20.63
CA THR A 207 6.31 -2.13 21.82
C THR A 207 5.22 -1.13 21.47
N GLU A 208 4.39 -0.79 22.43
CA GLU A 208 3.37 0.25 22.26
C GLU A 208 4.00 1.65 22.29
N VAL A 209 3.43 2.59 21.56
CA VAL A 209 3.95 3.96 21.44
C VAL A 209 4.06 4.68 22.79
N LYS A 210 3.16 4.38 23.73
CA LYS A 210 3.20 4.97 25.09
C LYS A 210 4.43 4.57 25.92
N ASN A 211 5.12 3.49 25.52
CA ASN A 211 6.31 2.97 26.18
C ASN A 211 7.62 3.42 25.51
N LEU A 212 7.52 4.17 24.41
CA LEU A 212 8.69 4.71 23.73
C LEU A 212 9.30 5.89 24.52
N ASP A 213 10.62 5.95 24.50
CA ASP A 213 11.34 7.16 24.94
C ASP A 213 11.27 8.29 23.90
N LEU A 214 11.66 9.48 24.30
CA LEU A 214 11.61 10.68 23.44
C LEU A 214 12.51 10.54 22.19
N SER A 215 13.63 9.84 22.30
CA SER A 215 14.54 9.57 21.20
C SER A 215 13.87 8.70 20.13
N GLN A 216 13.22 7.61 20.55
CA GLN A 216 12.47 6.69 19.69
C GLN A 216 11.26 7.39 19.05
N ILE A 217 10.53 8.20 19.81
CA ILE A 217 9.42 9.03 19.29
C ILE A 217 9.90 9.96 18.18
N ALA A 218 10.96 10.74 18.45
CA ALA A 218 11.51 11.65 17.45
C ALA A 218 12.11 10.92 16.24
N PHE A 219 12.62 9.70 16.45
CA PHE A 219 13.10 8.83 15.38
C PHE A 219 11.96 8.38 14.48
N LEU A 220 10.83 7.92 15.02
CA LEU A 220 9.65 7.57 14.21
C LEU A 220 9.11 8.79 13.46
N CYS A 221 8.97 9.95 14.13
CA CYS A 221 8.50 11.18 13.50
C CYS A 221 9.41 11.71 12.38
N ALA A 222 10.62 11.16 12.23
CA ALA A 222 11.52 11.50 11.13
C ALA A 222 11.11 10.85 9.79
N ILE A 223 10.43 9.71 9.82
CA ILE A 223 10.19 8.85 8.65
C ILE A 223 9.18 9.44 7.65
N PRO A 224 8.01 9.97 8.06
CA PRO A 224 6.90 10.31 7.15
C PRO A 224 7.25 11.32 6.06
N ASN A 225 8.22 12.17 6.29
CA ASN A 225 8.63 13.21 5.34
C ASN A 225 9.14 12.64 4.00
N ARG A 226 9.99 11.61 4.07
CA ARG A 226 10.54 10.85 2.93
C ARG A 226 10.82 9.42 3.36
N PRO A 227 9.82 8.53 3.38
CA PRO A 227 9.95 7.18 3.94
C PRO A 227 11.09 6.34 3.35
N THR A 228 11.37 6.49 2.06
CA THR A 228 12.51 5.81 1.41
C THR A 228 13.86 6.36 1.85
N LEU A 229 14.00 7.69 2.03
CA LEU A 229 15.27 8.32 2.44
C LEU A 229 15.56 8.12 3.93
N TYR A 230 14.51 8.09 4.74
CA TYR A 230 14.55 7.93 6.19
C TYR A 230 14.06 6.56 6.61
N ASP A 231 14.31 5.54 5.78
CA ASP A 231 13.99 4.15 6.10
C ASP A 231 14.86 3.67 7.26
N PRO A 232 14.28 3.29 8.42
CA PRO A 232 15.03 2.84 9.58
C PRO A 232 15.86 1.59 9.35
N VAL A 233 15.47 0.75 8.39
CA VAL A 233 16.12 -0.54 8.13
C VAL A 233 17.33 -0.38 7.22
N THR A 234 17.18 0.41 6.14
CA THR A 234 18.22 0.56 5.12
C THR A 234 19.04 1.84 5.25
N HIS A 235 18.52 2.88 5.91
CA HIS A 235 19.11 4.22 6.00
C HIS A 235 19.05 4.81 7.42
N ILE A 236 19.34 4.01 8.43
CA ILE A 236 19.22 4.38 9.85
C ILE A 236 19.95 5.70 10.19
N ASP A 237 21.14 5.93 9.64
CA ASP A 237 21.92 7.15 9.88
C ASP A 237 21.21 8.43 9.41
N ASN A 238 20.49 8.35 8.29
CA ASN A 238 19.71 9.48 7.79
C ASN A 238 18.53 9.77 8.73
N THR A 239 17.90 8.72 9.22
CA THR A 239 16.80 8.81 10.18
C THR A 239 17.27 9.42 11.51
N ILE A 240 18.44 8.98 12.01
CA ILE A 240 19.06 9.55 13.22
C ILE A 240 19.40 11.04 13.02
N LYS A 241 19.98 11.43 11.89
CA LYS A 241 20.24 12.84 11.58
C LYS A 241 18.96 13.68 11.62
N ARG A 242 17.87 13.16 11.06
CA ARG A 242 16.58 13.85 11.08
C ARG A 242 15.94 13.84 12.47
N ARG A 243 16.05 12.74 13.24
CA ARG A 243 15.70 12.70 14.68
C ARG A 243 16.33 13.85 15.44
N ASN A 244 17.64 14.01 15.29
CA ASN A 244 18.38 15.06 15.97
C ASN A 244 17.90 16.47 15.58
N ARG A 245 17.47 16.65 14.32
CA ARG A 245 16.85 17.91 13.87
C ARG A 245 15.49 18.13 14.53
N ILE A 246 14.66 17.09 14.67
CA ILE A 246 13.36 17.18 15.36
C ILE A 246 13.56 17.56 16.82
N LEU A 247 14.47 16.89 17.53
CA LEU A 247 14.79 17.23 18.94
C LEU A 247 15.29 18.66 19.10
N ASN A 248 16.11 19.17 18.16
CA ASN A 248 16.51 20.58 18.16
C ASN A 248 15.30 21.50 17.97
N GLN A 249 14.40 21.17 17.03
CA GLN A 249 13.23 21.99 16.78
C GLN A 249 12.28 22.02 17.99
N MET A 250 12.07 20.87 18.64
CA MET A 250 11.27 20.78 19.89
C MET A 250 11.87 21.66 21.00
N LYS A 251 13.20 21.68 21.12
CA LYS A 251 13.91 22.58 22.07
C LYS A 251 13.69 24.04 21.70
N GLU A 252 13.86 24.42 20.43
CA GLU A 252 13.65 25.79 19.94
C GLU A 252 12.20 26.28 20.13
N ASP A 253 11.24 25.33 20.04
CA ASP A 253 9.82 25.59 20.27
C ASP A 253 9.43 25.57 21.77
N GLY A 254 10.40 25.37 22.67
CA GLY A 254 10.18 25.30 24.10
C GLY A 254 9.38 24.10 24.59
N LYS A 255 9.35 23.03 23.80
CA LYS A 255 8.65 21.78 24.14
C LYS A 255 9.45 20.88 25.06
N ILE A 256 10.77 20.92 24.95
CA ILE A 256 11.72 20.19 25.79
C ILE A 256 12.86 21.13 26.26
N SER A 257 13.52 20.76 27.36
CA SER A 257 14.69 21.52 27.86
C SER A 257 15.96 21.20 27.03
N ALA A 258 17.00 21.98 27.22
CA ALA A 258 18.29 21.74 26.56
C ALA A 258 18.94 20.44 27.04
N GLU A 259 18.78 20.10 28.31
CA GLU A 259 19.28 18.87 28.94
C GLU A 259 18.59 17.63 28.36
N VAL A 260 17.25 17.66 28.31
CA VAL A 260 16.45 16.55 27.73
C VAL A 260 16.79 16.37 26.24
N CYS A 261 16.93 17.48 25.49
CA CYS A 261 17.35 17.40 24.08
C CYS A 261 18.73 16.77 23.92
N LYS A 262 19.68 17.08 24.81
CA LYS A 262 21.02 16.51 24.76
C LYS A 262 20.98 15.02 25.09
N GLN A 263 20.30 14.64 26.16
CA GLN A 263 20.15 13.24 26.58
C GLN A 263 19.52 12.40 25.46
N ALA A 264 18.38 12.81 24.91
CA ALA A 264 17.69 12.08 23.86
C ALA A 264 18.51 11.91 22.57
N LYS A 265 19.49 12.78 22.30
CA LYS A 265 20.41 12.62 21.16
C LYS A 265 21.54 11.64 21.43
N GLU A 266 21.97 11.50 22.68
CA GLU A 266 23.02 10.57 23.09
C GLU A 266 22.49 9.13 23.15
N GLU A 267 21.16 8.93 23.24
CA GLU A 267 20.53 7.62 23.23
C GLU A 267 20.74 6.88 21.91
N THR A 268 21.16 5.62 22.03
CA THR A 268 21.37 4.74 20.87
C THR A 268 20.04 4.13 20.43
N ILE A 269 19.70 4.29 19.16
CA ILE A 269 18.53 3.63 18.55
C ILE A 269 18.89 2.19 18.17
N THR A 270 18.22 1.25 18.83
CA THR A 270 18.30 -0.18 18.48
C THR A 270 16.90 -0.63 18.02
N LEU A 271 16.80 -1.10 16.79
CA LEU A 271 15.57 -1.67 16.28
C LEU A 271 15.34 -3.03 16.91
N ASN A 272 14.11 -3.28 17.37
CA ASN A 272 13.64 -4.57 17.85
C ASN A 272 12.42 -4.96 17.02
N ARG A 273 12.67 -5.43 15.80
CA ARG A 273 11.57 -5.80 14.89
C ARG A 273 10.99 -7.15 15.29
N PRO A 274 9.65 -7.27 15.35
CA PRO A 274 9.05 -8.59 15.54
C PRO A 274 9.49 -9.50 14.39
N THR A 275 9.83 -10.73 14.73
CA THR A 275 10.10 -11.76 13.73
C THR A 275 8.87 -11.87 12.83
N SER A 276 9.02 -11.71 11.52
CA SER A 276 7.90 -11.78 10.58
C SER A 276 7.14 -13.08 10.83
N VAL A 277 5.83 -12.97 11.05
CA VAL A 277 4.97 -14.17 11.06
C VAL A 277 5.12 -14.82 9.70
N LYS A 278 5.61 -16.04 9.67
CA LYS A 278 5.77 -16.81 8.42
C LYS A 278 4.39 -16.95 7.79
N ASN A 279 4.14 -16.30 6.65
CA ASN A 279 2.94 -16.55 5.89
C ASN A 279 2.93 -18.02 5.46
N ASN A 280 1.97 -18.75 5.95
CA ASN A 280 1.82 -20.15 5.60
C ASN A 280 1.09 -20.32 4.26
N TYR A 281 1.08 -21.53 3.72
CA TYR A 281 0.45 -21.82 2.43
C TYR A 281 -1.07 -21.58 2.44
N VAL A 282 -1.72 -21.72 3.58
CA VAL A 282 -3.16 -21.44 3.78
C VAL A 282 -3.41 -19.95 3.61
N GLU A 283 -2.62 -19.10 4.24
CA GLU A 283 -2.75 -17.63 4.15
C GLU A 283 -2.59 -17.14 2.71
N THR A 284 -1.50 -17.51 2.04
CA THR A 284 -1.24 -17.08 0.66
C THR A 284 -2.34 -17.52 -0.30
N TYR A 285 -2.88 -18.73 -0.11
CA TYR A 285 -3.98 -19.24 -0.92
C TYR A 285 -5.31 -18.52 -0.59
N THR A 286 -5.59 -18.30 0.68
CA THR A 286 -6.81 -17.58 1.11
C THR A 286 -6.82 -16.16 0.56
N TYR A 287 -5.70 -15.45 0.60
CA TYR A 287 -5.58 -14.11 0.06
C TYR A 287 -5.83 -14.07 -1.45
N TYR A 288 -5.24 -15.01 -2.16
CA TYR A 288 -5.49 -15.16 -3.60
C TYR A 288 -6.98 -15.39 -3.90
N CYS A 289 -7.63 -16.34 -3.20
CA CYS A 289 -9.05 -16.64 -3.41
C CYS A 289 -9.95 -15.45 -3.02
N ALA A 290 -9.69 -14.81 -1.87
CA ALA A 290 -10.48 -13.67 -1.40
C ALA A 290 -10.36 -12.46 -2.33
N THR A 291 -9.16 -12.15 -2.82
CA THR A 291 -8.96 -11.09 -3.81
C THR A 291 -9.76 -11.35 -5.07
N ARG A 292 -9.72 -12.60 -5.60
CA ARG A 292 -10.51 -12.96 -6.79
C ARG A 292 -12.02 -12.94 -6.54
N ALA A 293 -12.47 -13.28 -5.33
CA ALA A 293 -13.88 -13.16 -4.96
C ALA A 293 -14.33 -11.69 -4.96
N LEU A 294 -13.50 -10.77 -4.46
CA LEU A 294 -13.76 -9.34 -4.54
C LEU A 294 -13.77 -8.84 -5.99
N MET A 295 -12.84 -9.29 -6.84
CA MET A 295 -12.84 -8.96 -8.28
C MET A 295 -14.17 -9.36 -8.93
N ALA A 296 -14.67 -10.58 -8.64
CA ALA A 296 -15.96 -11.03 -9.14
C ALA A 296 -17.13 -10.17 -8.65
N GLN A 297 -17.12 -9.74 -7.38
CA GLN A 297 -18.11 -8.81 -6.82
C GLN A 297 -18.09 -7.43 -7.48
N GLU A 298 -16.92 -6.95 -7.87
CA GLU A 298 -16.72 -5.70 -8.61
C GLU A 298 -17.05 -5.85 -10.11
N GLY A 299 -17.48 -7.04 -10.55
CA GLY A 299 -17.93 -7.31 -11.92
C GLY A 299 -16.83 -7.78 -12.89
N PHE A 300 -15.65 -8.15 -12.40
CA PHE A 300 -14.60 -8.69 -13.25
C PHE A 300 -14.94 -10.10 -13.74
N GLU A 301 -14.92 -10.29 -15.07
CA GLU A 301 -15.18 -11.58 -15.72
C GLU A 301 -13.89 -12.35 -15.97
N PHE A 302 -13.74 -13.52 -15.35
CA PHE A 302 -12.58 -14.38 -15.55
C PHE A 302 -12.67 -15.15 -16.87
N LYS A 303 -11.66 -14.97 -17.75
CA LYS A 303 -11.57 -15.64 -19.05
C LYS A 303 -10.40 -16.63 -19.06
N ASN A 304 -10.62 -17.78 -19.70
CA ASN A 304 -9.60 -18.81 -19.90
C ASN A 304 -9.20 -18.97 -21.37
N THR A 305 -9.93 -18.33 -22.29
CA THR A 305 -9.68 -18.41 -23.74
C THR A 305 -9.69 -17.02 -24.35
N PHE A 306 -8.82 -16.77 -25.31
CA PHE A 306 -8.65 -15.50 -25.98
C PHE A 306 -8.61 -15.70 -27.50
N GLN A 307 -9.18 -14.76 -28.24
CA GLN A 307 -9.22 -14.83 -29.70
C GLN A 307 -7.93 -14.32 -30.36
N SER A 308 -7.16 -13.49 -29.64
CA SER A 308 -5.88 -12.93 -30.10
C SER A 308 -4.91 -12.69 -28.96
N ALA A 309 -3.62 -12.55 -29.29
CA ALA A 309 -2.58 -12.17 -28.34
C ALA A 309 -2.84 -10.77 -27.73
N THR A 310 -3.31 -9.82 -28.52
CA THR A 310 -3.64 -8.46 -28.07
C THR A 310 -4.82 -8.45 -27.09
N GLU A 311 -5.84 -9.31 -27.31
CA GLU A 311 -6.95 -9.46 -26.35
C GLU A 311 -6.45 -10.02 -25.02
N LYS A 312 -5.54 -11.02 -25.09
CA LYS A 312 -4.94 -11.60 -23.90
C LYS A 312 -4.12 -10.57 -23.11
N GLU A 313 -3.29 -9.80 -23.77
CA GLU A 313 -2.44 -8.77 -23.15
C GLU A 313 -3.29 -7.70 -22.44
N ARG A 314 -4.33 -7.19 -23.11
CA ARG A 314 -5.28 -6.25 -22.48
C ARG A 314 -6.00 -6.84 -21.28
N TYR A 315 -6.42 -8.11 -21.38
CA TYR A 315 -7.07 -8.80 -20.26
C TYR A 315 -6.10 -8.98 -19.07
N GLU A 316 -4.82 -9.29 -19.32
CA GLU A 316 -3.80 -9.42 -18.29
C GLU A 316 -3.56 -8.07 -17.59
N GLU A 317 -3.50 -6.95 -18.32
CA GLU A 317 -3.41 -5.61 -17.73
C GLU A 317 -4.64 -5.27 -16.87
N GLU A 318 -5.85 -5.49 -17.38
CA GLU A 318 -7.11 -5.27 -16.64
C GLU A 318 -7.19 -6.18 -15.40
N TYR A 319 -6.70 -7.41 -15.49
CA TYR A 319 -6.64 -8.36 -14.38
C TYR A 319 -5.69 -7.86 -13.30
N ASP A 320 -4.48 -7.44 -13.65
CA ASP A 320 -3.46 -7.01 -12.71
C ASP A 320 -3.89 -5.73 -11.97
N ASP A 321 -4.44 -4.74 -12.67
CA ASP A 321 -4.97 -3.51 -12.07
C ASP A 321 -6.14 -3.79 -11.11
N MET A 322 -7.09 -4.64 -11.52
CA MET A 322 -8.22 -5.01 -10.67
C MET A 322 -7.76 -5.85 -9.48
N TYR A 323 -6.82 -6.78 -9.70
CA TYR A 323 -6.25 -7.60 -8.62
C TYR A 323 -5.55 -6.74 -7.58
N GLU A 324 -4.71 -5.78 -7.98
CA GLU A 324 -4.04 -4.87 -7.06
C GLU A 324 -5.04 -4.03 -6.26
N THR A 325 -6.07 -3.51 -6.93
CA THR A 325 -7.14 -2.73 -6.29
C THR A 325 -7.91 -3.55 -5.26
N CYS A 326 -8.36 -4.74 -5.62
CA CYS A 326 -9.11 -5.62 -4.72
C CYS A 326 -8.23 -6.19 -3.60
N ASN A 327 -6.98 -6.50 -3.90
CA ASN A 327 -6.01 -6.93 -2.89
C ASN A 327 -5.80 -5.83 -1.84
N LYS A 328 -5.66 -4.58 -2.24
CA LYS A 328 -5.58 -3.43 -1.33
C LYS A 328 -6.86 -3.30 -0.48
N LYS A 329 -8.05 -3.43 -1.09
CA LYS A 329 -9.32 -3.44 -0.34
C LYS A 329 -9.37 -4.57 0.70
N LEU A 330 -8.90 -5.77 0.33
CA LEU A 330 -8.86 -6.93 1.21
C LEU A 330 -8.11 -6.62 2.52
N TYR A 331 -7.04 -5.86 2.44
CA TYR A 331 -6.24 -5.50 3.60
C TYR A 331 -6.76 -4.28 4.39
N THR A 332 -7.62 -3.46 3.80
CA THR A 332 -7.98 -2.16 4.38
C THR A 332 -9.43 -2.04 4.82
N ALA A 333 -10.31 -2.95 4.40
CA ALA A 333 -11.75 -2.79 4.58
C ALA A 333 -12.36 -3.67 5.70
N GLY A 334 -11.55 -4.39 6.49
CA GLY A 334 -12.02 -5.12 7.66
C GLY A 334 -12.91 -6.32 7.36
N TYR A 335 -12.63 -7.05 6.29
CA TYR A 335 -13.41 -8.23 5.92
C TYR A 335 -13.28 -9.36 6.94
N ARG A 336 -14.36 -10.11 7.12
CA ARG A 336 -14.36 -11.40 7.79
C ARG A 336 -14.43 -12.49 6.74
N ILE A 337 -13.34 -13.24 6.56
CA ILE A 337 -13.17 -14.23 5.52
C ILE A 337 -13.33 -15.61 6.15
N TYR A 338 -14.41 -16.29 5.83
CA TYR A 338 -14.66 -17.66 6.28
C TYR A 338 -14.21 -18.63 5.18
N THR A 339 -13.26 -19.48 5.51
CA THR A 339 -12.70 -20.44 4.57
C THR A 339 -13.29 -21.84 4.76
N SER A 340 -13.08 -22.69 3.79
CA SER A 340 -13.38 -24.12 3.89
C SER A 340 -12.24 -24.95 4.48
N ILE A 341 -11.15 -24.33 4.87
CA ILE A 341 -9.95 -24.99 5.39
C ILE A 341 -10.25 -25.67 6.72
N ASP A 342 -9.82 -26.92 6.85
CA ASP A 342 -9.78 -27.69 8.08
C ASP A 342 -8.34 -27.77 8.59
N LEU A 343 -8.08 -27.18 9.74
CA LEU A 343 -6.71 -27.08 10.28
C LEU A 343 -6.12 -28.45 10.64
N ASN A 344 -6.94 -29.45 11.00
CA ASN A 344 -6.44 -30.80 11.30
C ASN A 344 -5.98 -31.49 10.01
N MET A 345 -6.83 -31.45 8.95
CA MET A 345 -6.46 -31.97 7.63
C MET A 345 -5.24 -31.24 7.04
N GLN A 346 -5.15 -29.93 7.28
CA GLN A 346 -3.99 -29.12 6.86
C GLN A 346 -2.70 -29.62 7.53
N GLN A 347 -2.73 -29.87 8.83
CA GLN A 347 -1.58 -30.36 9.57
C GLN A 347 -1.19 -31.78 9.16
N GLU A 348 -2.15 -32.67 8.95
CA GLU A 348 -1.92 -34.04 8.48
C GLU A 348 -1.30 -34.06 7.08
N LEU A 349 -1.79 -33.23 6.16
CA LEU A 349 -1.24 -33.13 4.80
C LEU A 349 0.20 -32.61 4.83
N GLN A 350 0.48 -31.57 5.62
CA GLN A 350 1.85 -31.04 5.76
C GLN A 350 2.79 -32.08 6.35
N SER A 351 2.39 -32.75 7.45
CA SER A 351 3.19 -33.78 8.12
C SER A 351 3.48 -34.96 7.20
N SER A 352 2.49 -35.37 6.40
CA SER A 352 2.66 -36.47 5.45
C SER A 352 3.69 -36.15 4.37
N ILE A 353 3.67 -34.92 3.82
CA ILE A 353 4.66 -34.46 2.85
C ILE A 353 6.05 -34.38 3.47
N ASP A 354 6.18 -33.82 4.65
CA ASP A 354 7.47 -33.65 5.33
C ASP A 354 8.09 -35.00 5.69
N THR A 355 7.29 -35.94 6.21
CA THR A 355 7.72 -37.31 6.52
C THR A 355 8.16 -38.08 5.27
N ALA A 356 7.38 -37.98 4.18
CA ALA A 356 7.72 -38.67 2.92
C ALA A 356 9.03 -38.17 2.31
N LEU A 357 9.39 -36.93 2.56
CA LEU A 357 10.60 -36.29 2.04
C LEU A 357 11.75 -36.14 3.04
N GLU A 358 11.60 -36.65 4.26
CA GLU A 358 12.56 -36.47 5.37
C GLU A 358 14.01 -36.83 4.98
N LYS A 359 14.17 -37.89 4.18
CA LYS A 359 15.49 -38.37 3.73
C LYS A 359 16.21 -37.45 2.75
N TYR A 360 15.50 -36.50 2.14
CA TYR A 360 16.07 -35.55 1.17
C TYR A 360 16.38 -34.21 1.86
N THR A 361 17.62 -34.03 2.27
CA THR A 361 18.06 -32.90 3.11
C THR A 361 18.81 -31.80 2.35
N GLU A 362 19.00 -31.97 1.04
CA GLU A 362 19.73 -31.00 0.22
C GLU A 362 18.98 -29.66 0.15
N VAL A 363 19.71 -28.57 0.39
CA VAL A 363 19.22 -27.20 0.36
C VAL A 363 20.02 -26.36 -0.64
N ASN A 364 19.39 -25.31 -1.19
CA ASN A 364 20.07 -24.30 -2.00
C ASN A 364 20.79 -23.25 -1.12
N ASP A 365 21.42 -22.26 -1.76
CA ASP A 365 22.16 -21.18 -1.10
C ASP A 365 21.30 -20.32 -0.14
N GLU A 366 20.00 -20.33 -0.30
CA GLU A 366 19.02 -19.63 0.55
C GLU A 366 18.50 -20.51 1.71
N GLY A 367 18.97 -21.74 1.85
CA GLY A 367 18.50 -22.68 2.86
C GLY A 367 17.17 -23.36 2.53
N ILE A 368 16.71 -23.29 1.28
CA ILE A 368 15.46 -23.89 0.82
C ILE A 368 15.72 -25.29 0.29
N TYR A 369 14.93 -26.29 0.71
CA TYR A 369 15.05 -27.64 0.18
C TYR A 369 14.92 -27.65 -1.34
N THR A 370 15.87 -28.30 -2.02
CA THR A 370 15.90 -28.43 -3.48
C THR A 370 14.75 -29.31 -3.98
N LEU A 371 14.43 -30.39 -3.25
CA LEU A 371 13.29 -31.25 -3.53
C LEU A 371 12.07 -30.76 -2.75
N GLN A 372 11.04 -30.38 -3.48
CA GLN A 372 9.76 -29.88 -2.98
C GLN A 372 8.60 -30.76 -3.42
N SER A 373 7.51 -30.73 -2.65
CA SER A 373 6.25 -31.36 -3.02
C SER A 373 5.11 -30.42 -2.65
N ALA A 374 3.98 -30.59 -3.31
CA ALA A 374 2.75 -29.85 -3.04
C ALA A 374 1.56 -30.81 -3.06
N GLY A 375 0.52 -30.48 -2.28
CA GLY A 375 -0.68 -31.26 -2.18
C GLY A 375 -1.92 -30.41 -1.96
N VAL A 376 -3.06 -30.85 -2.46
CA VAL A 376 -4.38 -30.25 -2.23
C VAL A 376 -5.35 -31.35 -1.83
N CYS A 377 -6.08 -31.13 -0.75
CA CYS A 377 -7.19 -31.97 -0.33
C CYS A 377 -8.51 -31.23 -0.63
N MET A 378 -9.37 -31.83 -1.46
CA MET A 378 -10.66 -31.27 -1.86
C MET A 378 -11.79 -32.16 -1.40
N ASP A 379 -12.89 -31.56 -1.00
CA ASP A 379 -14.16 -32.21 -0.78
C ASP A 379 -14.81 -32.52 -2.14
N ASN A 380 -15.06 -33.82 -2.41
CA ASN A 380 -15.57 -34.26 -3.70
C ASN A 380 -17.03 -33.86 -3.97
N GLN A 381 -17.80 -33.50 -2.95
CA GLN A 381 -19.21 -33.13 -3.13
C GLN A 381 -19.34 -31.62 -3.40
N THR A 382 -18.52 -30.79 -2.74
CA THR A 382 -18.61 -29.33 -2.82
C THR A 382 -17.55 -28.72 -3.73
N GLY A 383 -16.46 -29.42 -4.00
CA GLY A 383 -15.28 -28.89 -4.69
C GLY A 383 -14.44 -27.95 -3.81
N TYR A 384 -14.76 -27.81 -2.52
CA TYR A 384 -14.04 -26.90 -1.63
C TYR A 384 -12.71 -27.50 -1.17
N VAL A 385 -11.68 -26.64 -1.16
CA VAL A 385 -10.35 -27.00 -0.66
C VAL A 385 -10.38 -27.07 0.87
N LYS A 386 -10.08 -28.25 1.42
CA LYS A 386 -10.02 -28.50 2.87
C LYS A 386 -8.61 -28.33 3.42
N ALA A 387 -7.59 -28.66 2.62
CA ALA A 387 -6.19 -28.44 2.97
C ALA A 387 -5.35 -28.14 1.73
N ILE A 388 -4.32 -27.30 1.87
CA ILE A 388 -3.42 -26.93 0.79
C ILE A 388 -2.00 -26.73 1.29
N VAL A 389 -1.05 -27.49 0.73
CA VAL A 389 0.38 -27.42 1.05
C VAL A 389 1.16 -27.10 -0.23
N GLY A 390 1.88 -26.01 -0.23
CA GLY A 390 2.63 -25.54 -1.39
C GLY A 390 4.11 -25.93 -1.40
N GLY A 391 4.60 -26.60 -0.34
CA GLY A 391 5.99 -27.02 -0.21
C GLY A 391 6.25 -27.69 1.13
N ARG A 392 7.49 -28.12 1.35
CA ARG A 392 7.93 -28.68 2.62
C ARG A 392 7.98 -27.60 3.71
N SER A 393 7.82 -28.02 4.99
CA SER A 393 8.08 -27.16 6.13
C SER A 393 9.58 -26.81 6.18
N GLN A 394 9.88 -25.51 6.23
CA GLN A 394 11.24 -25.02 6.31
C GLN A 394 11.30 -23.64 6.98
N GLU A 395 12.42 -23.35 7.61
CA GLU A 395 12.67 -22.03 8.18
C GLU A 395 13.20 -21.09 7.09
N TYR A 396 12.33 -20.29 6.53
CA TYR A 396 12.67 -19.26 5.54
C TYR A 396 12.02 -17.93 5.91
N ASN A 397 12.80 -16.87 5.89
CA ASN A 397 12.29 -15.50 6.14
C ASN A 397 11.78 -14.92 4.82
N GLY A 398 10.52 -15.11 4.52
CA GLY A 398 9.88 -14.57 3.32
C GLY A 398 8.69 -15.39 2.80
N TYR A 399 8.13 -14.94 1.68
CA TYR A 399 7.07 -15.66 1.00
C TYR A 399 7.65 -16.81 0.19
N THR A 400 7.32 -18.03 0.56
CA THR A 400 7.63 -19.19 -0.28
C THR A 400 6.53 -19.39 -1.33
N ILE A 401 6.93 -19.78 -2.54
CA ILE A 401 5.97 -20.06 -3.62
C ILE A 401 5.03 -21.20 -3.21
N ASN A 402 3.73 -20.95 -3.27
CA ASN A 402 2.73 -22.01 -3.10
C ASN A 402 2.58 -22.79 -4.42
N ARG A 403 3.30 -23.89 -4.50
CA ARG A 403 3.37 -24.71 -5.72
C ARG A 403 2.06 -25.41 -6.04
N ALA A 404 1.17 -25.54 -5.07
CA ALA A 404 -0.11 -26.22 -5.26
C ALA A 404 -1.02 -25.51 -6.27
N TYR A 405 -0.89 -24.17 -6.42
CA TYR A 405 -1.71 -23.43 -7.40
C TYR A 405 -0.90 -22.47 -8.31
N LYS A 406 0.39 -22.25 -8.01
CA LYS A 406 1.24 -21.36 -8.84
C LYS A 406 2.25 -22.09 -9.73
N SER A 407 2.45 -23.40 -9.54
CA SER A 407 3.37 -24.18 -10.39
C SER A 407 2.62 -24.87 -11.50
N PHE A 408 2.98 -24.51 -12.73
CA PHE A 408 2.47 -25.19 -13.93
C PHE A 408 3.46 -26.26 -14.36
N ARG A 409 2.98 -27.51 -14.44
CA ARG A 409 3.76 -28.69 -14.84
C ARG A 409 2.98 -29.51 -15.87
N GLN A 410 3.68 -30.20 -16.74
CA GLN A 410 3.05 -31.17 -17.63
C GLN A 410 2.41 -32.27 -16.80
N PRO A 411 1.10 -32.54 -16.95
CA PRO A 411 0.38 -33.48 -16.12
C PRO A 411 0.76 -34.96 -16.41
N GLY A 412 1.33 -35.23 -17.56
CA GLY A 412 1.60 -36.60 -18.01
C GLY A 412 0.33 -37.49 -17.98
N SER A 413 0.46 -38.70 -17.49
CA SER A 413 -0.68 -39.64 -17.39
C SER A 413 -1.75 -39.24 -16.38
N ALA A 414 -1.48 -38.29 -15.48
CA ALA A 414 -2.46 -37.75 -14.53
C ALA A 414 -3.63 -37.02 -15.24
N ILE A 415 -3.48 -36.63 -16.52
CA ILE A 415 -4.55 -36.00 -17.30
C ILE A 415 -5.59 -37.02 -17.78
N LYS A 416 -5.30 -38.34 -17.77
CA LYS A 416 -6.17 -39.37 -18.33
C LYS A 416 -7.59 -39.39 -17.73
N PRO A 417 -7.79 -39.19 -16.42
CA PRO A 417 -9.14 -39.11 -15.87
C PRO A 417 -10.01 -38.05 -16.57
N LEU A 418 -9.44 -36.90 -16.91
CA LEU A 418 -10.16 -35.79 -17.54
C LEU A 418 -10.32 -35.96 -19.05
N LEU A 419 -9.25 -36.32 -19.77
CA LEU A 419 -9.24 -36.33 -21.24
C LEU A 419 -9.58 -37.68 -21.85
N VAL A 420 -9.50 -38.77 -21.09
CA VAL A 420 -9.75 -40.14 -21.60
C VAL A 420 -10.96 -40.77 -20.91
N TYR A 421 -10.92 -40.90 -19.58
CA TYR A 421 -11.95 -41.68 -18.88
C TYR A 421 -13.28 -40.92 -18.80
N THR A 422 -13.30 -39.65 -18.48
CA THR A 422 -14.55 -38.88 -18.39
C THR A 422 -15.31 -38.87 -19.72
N PRO A 423 -14.73 -38.52 -20.89
CA PRO A 423 -15.44 -38.55 -22.16
C PRO A 423 -15.90 -39.95 -22.57
N VAL A 424 -15.19 -41.01 -22.14
CA VAL A 424 -15.58 -42.39 -22.42
C VAL A 424 -16.78 -42.81 -21.58
N LEU A 425 -16.76 -42.46 -20.27
CA LEU A 425 -17.88 -42.75 -19.37
C LEU A 425 -19.15 -41.97 -19.74
N GLU A 426 -19.02 -40.74 -20.25
CA GLU A 426 -20.16 -39.97 -20.79
C GLU A 426 -20.80 -40.61 -22.02
N ARG A 427 -20.08 -41.51 -22.70
CA ARG A 427 -20.56 -42.26 -23.87
C ARG A 427 -21.05 -43.66 -23.54
N SER A 428 -21.53 -43.89 -22.32
CA SER A 428 -22.10 -45.15 -21.86
C SER A 428 -21.13 -46.31 -21.60
N TYR A 429 -19.82 -46.04 -21.55
CA TYR A 429 -18.85 -47.01 -21.03
C TYR A 429 -18.88 -47.00 -19.48
N THR A 430 -18.51 -48.14 -18.91
CA THR A 430 -18.37 -48.31 -17.47
C THR A 430 -16.91 -48.60 -17.09
N PRO A 431 -16.50 -48.51 -15.83
CA PRO A 431 -15.15 -48.90 -15.40
C PRO A 431 -14.81 -50.36 -15.75
N ASP A 432 -15.84 -51.23 -15.92
CA ASP A 432 -15.68 -52.64 -16.25
C ASP A 432 -15.75 -52.92 -17.77
N SER A 433 -15.89 -51.86 -18.59
CA SER A 433 -15.93 -52.03 -20.05
C SER A 433 -14.59 -52.53 -20.58
N ILE A 434 -14.63 -53.56 -21.38
CA ILE A 434 -13.46 -54.13 -22.06
C ILE A 434 -13.15 -53.28 -23.29
N VAL A 435 -11.94 -52.82 -23.42
CA VAL A 435 -11.42 -52.15 -24.62
C VAL A 435 -10.39 -53.05 -25.27
N VAL A 436 -10.60 -53.34 -26.56
CA VAL A 436 -9.69 -54.19 -27.34
C VAL A 436 -8.43 -53.34 -27.67
N ASP A 437 -7.28 -53.84 -27.26
CA ASP A 437 -5.98 -53.21 -27.58
C ASP A 437 -5.44 -53.86 -28.90
N GLU A 438 -5.86 -53.27 -30.01
CA GLU A 438 -5.43 -53.70 -31.35
C GLU A 438 -4.84 -52.51 -32.12
N PRO A 439 -3.98 -52.75 -33.14
CA PRO A 439 -3.46 -51.70 -33.98
C PRO A 439 -4.57 -50.94 -34.68
N ILE A 440 -4.62 -49.62 -34.52
CA ILE A 440 -5.56 -48.74 -35.21
C ILE A 440 -4.84 -48.09 -36.38
N ASP A 441 -5.31 -48.33 -37.61
CA ASP A 441 -4.86 -47.60 -38.80
C ASP A 441 -5.34 -46.14 -38.72
N CYS A 442 -4.50 -45.27 -38.19
CA CYS A 442 -4.80 -43.83 -38.07
C CYS A 442 -4.12 -43.08 -39.20
N LEU A 443 -4.86 -42.67 -40.19
CA LEU A 443 -4.39 -41.85 -41.34
C LEU A 443 -3.86 -40.46 -40.95
N LEU A 444 -3.97 -40.07 -39.69
CA LEU A 444 -3.49 -38.78 -39.12
C LEU A 444 -2.17 -38.91 -38.38
N TYR A 445 -1.52 -40.05 -38.35
CA TYR A 445 -0.26 -40.24 -37.65
C TYR A 445 0.90 -39.76 -38.51
N THR A 446 1.33 -38.51 -38.33
CA THR A 446 2.40 -37.92 -39.13
C THR A 446 3.79 -38.03 -38.50
N SER A 447 3.89 -38.47 -37.23
CA SER A 447 5.18 -38.74 -36.59
C SER A 447 5.00 -39.56 -35.29
N PRO A 448 5.76 -40.63 -35.10
CA PRO A 448 5.72 -41.40 -33.84
C PRO A 448 6.24 -40.55 -32.68
N SER A 449 5.61 -40.68 -31.53
CA SER A 449 6.10 -40.03 -30.28
C SER A 449 7.52 -40.57 -29.95
N PRO A 450 8.42 -39.77 -29.42
CA PRO A 450 9.74 -40.23 -28.99
C PRO A 450 9.70 -41.43 -28.02
N ARG A 451 8.60 -41.62 -27.28
CA ARG A 451 8.42 -42.77 -26.38
C ARG A 451 8.04 -44.06 -27.11
N ASP A 452 7.44 -43.98 -28.29
CA ASP A 452 7.06 -45.16 -29.07
C ASP A 452 8.26 -45.78 -29.76
N THR A 453 9.33 -44.99 -30.03
CA THR A 453 10.59 -45.44 -30.59
C THR A 453 11.50 -46.13 -29.57
N GLU A 454 11.35 -45.87 -28.28
CA GLU A 454 12.15 -46.51 -27.21
C GLU A 454 11.61 -47.89 -26.77
N ARG A 455 10.31 -48.19 -27.00
CA ARG A 455 9.72 -49.49 -26.66
C ARG A 455 9.86 -50.54 -27.75
N SER A 456 10.32 -50.18 -28.92
CA SER A 456 10.57 -51.12 -30.02
C SER A 456 12.04 -51.54 -30.16
N ARG A 457 12.85 -51.31 -29.11
CA ARG A 457 14.20 -51.85 -28.93
C ARG A 457 14.27 -52.72 -27.64
#